data_c069ebb35f20cfc0f66dfcc3523463a2
#
_entry.id   c069ebb35f20cfc0f66dfcc3523463a2
#
_cell.length_a   1.000
_cell.length_b   1.000
_cell.length_c   1.000
_cell.angle_alpha   90.00
_cell.angle_beta   90.00
_cell.angle_gamma   90.00
#
_symmetry.space_group_name_H-M   'P 1'
#
loop_
_entity.id
_entity.type
_entity.pdbx_description
1 polymer ?
#
loop_
_entity_poly.entity_id
_entity_poly.type
_entity_poly.pdbx_seq_one_letter_code
_entity_poly.pdbx_strand_id
1 'polypeptide(L)'
;LTSPEYAQRFEFISARAFENMKNFAGQAAADLGRVLGEGVALGQSPRVIARDIRKKFDQVEGYRALRIARTEVNHSFTEARYEQTKDVRDRLGMEIKQMHVSALVDSTRPTHAARHGKLYTLEEQREFWATGSSLINCLCSTVEVVMIDGKPTQQKLIERQRKRGEMFFAMHPEKR
;
A
#
# COMPACT_ATOMS: atom_id res chain seq x y z
N LEU A 1 -17.73 -13.51 5.41
CA LEU A 1 -16.58 -12.88 6.15
C LEU A 1 -15.50 -13.90 6.60
N THR A 2 -15.44 -15.07 5.98
CA THR A 2 -14.59 -16.18 6.39
C THR A 2 -13.56 -16.61 5.32
N SER A 3 -13.18 -15.71 4.39
CA SER A 3 -12.12 -16.09 3.49
C SER A 3 -10.77 -15.98 4.22
N PRO A 4 -9.84 -16.93 4.01
CA PRO A 4 -8.51 -16.93 4.62
C PRO A 4 -7.75 -15.61 4.38
N GLU A 5 -7.98 -14.96 3.24
CA GLU A 5 -7.39 -13.68 2.86
C GLU A 5 -7.80 -12.53 3.80
N TYR A 6 -9.05 -12.53 4.28
CA TYR A 6 -9.51 -11.52 5.24
C TYR A 6 -8.94 -11.77 6.64
N ALA A 7 -8.83 -13.03 7.05
CA ALA A 7 -8.22 -13.40 8.33
C ALA A 7 -6.73 -12.97 8.38
N GLN A 8 -5.97 -13.25 7.34
CA GLN A 8 -4.56 -12.82 7.23
C GLN A 8 -4.41 -11.29 7.26
N ARG A 9 -5.30 -10.56 6.56
CA ARG A 9 -5.30 -9.08 6.60
C ARG A 9 -5.61 -8.55 7.99
N PHE A 10 -6.56 -9.16 8.68
CA PHE A 10 -6.93 -8.79 10.04
C PHE A 10 -5.78 -9.04 11.03
N GLU A 11 -5.16 -10.22 10.98
CA GLU A 11 -4.00 -10.55 11.82
C GLU A 11 -2.83 -9.60 11.56
N PHE A 12 -2.54 -9.34 10.30
CA PHE A 12 -1.47 -8.43 9.90
C PHE A 12 -1.69 -7.00 10.43
N ILE A 13 -2.91 -6.46 10.28
CA ILE A 13 -3.25 -5.12 10.80
C ILE A 13 -3.19 -5.10 12.32
N SER A 14 -3.71 -6.13 12.98
CA SER A 14 -3.71 -6.23 14.44
C SER A 14 -2.31 -6.29 15.02
N ALA A 15 -1.40 -7.06 14.40
CA ALA A 15 -0.01 -7.15 14.82
C ALA A 15 0.76 -5.83 14.60
N ARG A 16 0.48 -5.13 13.49
CA ARG A 16 1.19 -3.90 13.13
C ARG A 16 0.69 -2.64 13.79
N ALA A 17 -0.60 -2.59 14.09
CA ALA A 17 -1.17 -1.48 14.86
C ALA A 17 -0.41 -1.28 16.18
N PHE A 18 0.15 -2.37 16.72
CA PHE A 18 0.98 -2.35 17.92
C PHE A 18 2.33 -1.63 17.73
N GLU A 19 3.00 -1.77 16.57
CA GLU A 19 4.30 -1.13 16.30
C GLU A 19 4.19 0.38 16.07
N ASN A 20 3.17 0.80 15.32
CA ASN A 20 2.95 2.23 15.03
C ASN A 20 2.36 3.02 16.21
N MET A 21 1.98 2.33 17.28
CA MET A 21 1.32 2.89 18.44
C MET A 21 2.12 2.81 19.73
N LYS A 22 3.43 2.78 19.65
CA LYS A 22 4.33 2.80 20.82
C LYS A 22 4.04 3.93 21.82
N ASN A 23 3.20 4.92 21.45
CA ASN A 23 2.79 6.04 22.28
C ASN A 23 1.34 5.95 22.78
N PHE A 24 0.63 4.84 22.55
CA PHE A 24 -0.71 4.60 23.07
C PHE A 24 -0.66 3.57 24.20
N ALA A 25 -1.41 3.80 25.28
CA ALA A 25 -1.57 2.78 26.33
C ALA A 25 -2.14 1.47 25.75
N GLY A 26 -1.73 0.31 26.28
CA GLY A 26 -2.00 -1.00 25.69
C GLY A 26 -3.45 -1.26 25.24
N GLN A 27 -4.45 -0.80 26.03
CA GLN A 27 -5.86 -0.95 25.66
C GLN A 27 -6.24 -0.09 24.43
N ALA A 28 -5.72 1.13 24.33
CA ALA A 28 -5.99 2.02 23.19
C ALA A 28 -5.40 1.48 21.89
N ALA A 29 -4.25 0.80 21.97
CA ALA A 29 -3.63 0.14 20.81
C ALA A 29 -4.50 -1.04 20.31
N ALA A 30 -5.00 -1.88 21.23
CA ALA A 30 -5.88 -3.00 20.90
C ALA A 30 -7.21 -2.52 20.28
N ASP A 31 -7.77 -1.47 20.83
CA ASP A 31 -9.02 -0.86 20.33
C ASP A 31 -8.86 -0.26 18.94
N LEU A 32 -7.73 0.39 18.67
CA LEU A 32 -7.44 0.95 17.35
C LEU A 32 -7.20 -0.17 16.32
N GLY A 33 -6.46 -1.22 16.69
CA GLY A 33 -6.29 -2.43 15.87
C GLY A 33 -7.63 -3.05 15.49
N ARG A 34 -8.58 -3.12 16.44
CA ARG A 34 -9.92 -3.63 16.19
C ARG A 34 -10.70 -2.76 15.19
N VAL A 35 -10.72 -1.44 15.37
CA VAL A 35 -11.41 -0.52 14.44
C VAL A 35 -10.82 -0.62 13.03
N LEU A 36 -9.50 -0.69 12.91
CA LEU A 36 -8.83 -0.87 11.62
C LEU A 36 -9.17 -2.22 10.99
N GLY A 37 -9.05 -3.30 11.76
CA GLY A 37 -9.31 -4.66 11.29
C GLY A 37 -10.76 -4.85 10.84
N GLU A 38 -11.74 -4.41 11.63
CA GLU A 38 -13.15 -4.44 11.27
C GLU A 38 -13.43 -3.61 10.01
N GLY A 39 -12.87 -2.42 9.90
CA GLY A 39 -13.03 -1.56 8.75
C GLY A 39 -12.50 -2.19 7.46
N VAL A 40 -11.32 -2.83 7.52
CA VAL A 40 -10.74 -3.54 6.36
C VAL A 40 -11.54 -4.80 6.02
N ALA A 41 -11.96 -5.58 7.03
CA ALA A 41 -12.79 -6.77 6.81
C ALA A 41 -14.13 -6.45 6.15
N LEU A 42 -14.72 -5.28 6.47
CA LEU A 42 -15.95 -4.78 5.86
C LEU A 42 -15.74 -4.05 4.53
N GLY A 43 -14.49 -3.95 4.04
CA GLY A 43 -14.17 -3.23 2.80
C GLY A 43 -14.40 -1.72 2.89
N GLN A 44 -14.37 -1.14 4.07
CA GLN A 44 -14.61 0.29 4.29
C GLN A 44 -13.48 1.14 3.70
N SER A 45 -13.83 2.32 3.19
CA SER A 45 -12.83 3.27 2.73
C SER A 45 -12.03 3.86 3.92
N PRO A 46 -10.75 4.29 3.70
CA PRO A 46 -9.94 4.91 4.74
C PRO A 46 -10.61 6.12 5.41
N ARG A 47 -11.49 6.84 4.71
CA ARG A 47 -12.24 7.97 5.27
C ARG A 47 -13.29 7.52 6.29
N VAL A 48 -13.96 6.40 6.02
CA VAL A 48 -14.95 5.81 6.95
C VAL A 48 -14.24 5.29 8.19
N ILE A 49 -13.16 4.53 8.02
CA ILE A 49 -12.32 4.03 9.12
C ILE A 49 -11.77 5.19 9.98
N ALA A 50 -11.28 6.27 9.36
CA ALA A 50 -10.80 7.44 10.09
C ALA A 50 -11.88 8.12 10.92
N ARG A 51 -13.12 8.17 10.41
CA ARG A 51 -14.27 8.68 11.18
C ARG A 51 -14.57 7.80 12.39
N ASP A 52 -14.48 6.49 12.25
CA ASP A 52 -14.77 5.55 13.35
C ASP A 52 -13.63 5.55 14.39
N ILE A 53 -12.36 5.74 13.97
CA ILE A 53 -11.23 6.04 14.87
C ILE A 53 -11.54 7.30 15.70
N ARG A 54 -11.97 8.37 15.06
CA ARG A 54 -12.29 9.63 15.78
C ARG A 54 -13.45 9.51 16.76
N LYS A 55 -14.47 8.73 16.43
CA LYS A 55 -15.59 8.47 17.37
C LYS A 55 -15.12 7.76 18.63
N LYS A 56 -14.12 6.89 18.51
CA LYS A 56 -13.62 6.10 19.64
C LYS A 56 -12.51 6.78 20.41
N PHE A 57 -11.77 7.68 19.77
CA PHE A 57 -10.60 8.36 20.33
C PHE A 57 -10.73 9.87 20.13
N ASP A 58 -11.35 10.55 21.08
CA ASP A 58 -11.62 12.01 21.02
C ASP A 58 -10.35 12.85 20.84
N GLN A 59 -9.19 12.34 21.28
CA GLN A 59 -7.90 13.04 21.21
C GLN A 59 -7.18 12.89 19.85
N VAL A 60 -7.73 12.09 18.93
CA VAL A 60 -7.10 11.89 17.62
C VAL A 60 -7.64 12.88 16.61
N GLU A 61 -6.80 13.83 16.21
CA GLU A 61 -7.13 14.79 15.17
C GLU A 61 -7.47 14.11 13.83
N GLY A 62 -8.41 14.69 13.09
CA GLY A 62 -8.97 14.08 11.88
C GLY A 62 -7.94 13.74 10.81
N TYR A 63 -6.91 14.59 10.60
CA TYR A 63 -5.85 14.32 9.64
C TYR A 63 -4.95 13.15 10.10
N ARG A 64 -4.72 13.00 11.42
CA ARG A 64 -3.93 11.89 11.99
C ARG A 64 -4.68 10.58 11.84
N ALA A 65 -5.97 10.56 12.15
CA ALA A 65 -6.83 9.39 11.96
C ALA A 65 -6.85 8.94 10.49
N LEU A 66 -6.99 9.88 9.56
CA LEU A 66 -6.98 9.58 8.12
C LEU A 66 -5.62 9.06 7.64
N ARG A 67 -4.52 9.63 8.16
CA ARG A 67 -3.16 9.16 7.84
C ARG A 67 -2.94 7.72 8.32
N ILE A 68 -3.36 7.40 9.55
CA ILE A 68 -3.29 6.04 10.09
C ILE A 68 -4.12 5.09 9.22
N ALA A 69 -5.39 5.39 9.01
CA ALA A 69 -6.28 4.54 8.22
C ALA A 69 -5.74 4.29 6.79
N ARG A 70 -5.26 5.32 6.08
CA ARG A 70 -4.66 5.15 4.75
C ARG A 70 -3.41 4.30 4.77
N THR A 71 -2.53 4.52 5.75
CA THR A 71 -1.28 3.76 5.86
C THR A 71 -1.57 2.28 6.08
N GLU A 72 -2.41 1.95 7.05
CA GLU A 72 -2.68 0.58 7.43
C GLU A 72 -3.52 -0.17 6.38
N VAL A 73 -4.54 0.48 5.82
CA VAL A 73 -5.35 -0.12 4.74
C VAL A 73 -4.48 -0.41 3.51
N ASN A 74 -3.71 0.60 3.04
CA ASN A 74 -2.87 0.41 1.85
C ASN A 74 -1.80 -0.68 2.07
N HIS A 75 -1.19 -0.70 3.25
CA HIS A 75 -0.19 -1.71 3.60
C HIS A 75 -0.77 -3.12 3.63
N SER A 76 -1.93 -3.32 4.26
CA SER A 76 -2.58 -4.63 4.34
C SER A 76 -2.93 -5.20 2.97
N PHE A 77 -3.42 -4.34 2.06
CA PHE A 77 -3.67 -4.74 0.67
C PHE A 77 -2.37 -5.09 -0.08
N THR A 78 -1.32 -4.31 0.13
CA THR A 78 -0.03 -4.53 -0.52
C THR A 78 0.61 -5.84 -0.07
N GLU A 79 0.62 -6.13 1.23
CA GLU A 79 1.18 -7.38 1.76
C GLU A 79 0.35 -8.61 1.35
N ALA A 80 -0.98 -8.52 1.37
CA ALA A 80 -1.82 -9.62 0.90
C ALA A 80 -1.57 -9.94 -0.58
N ARG A 81 -1.41 -8.92 -1.42
CA ARG A 81 -1.06 -9.11 -2.84
C ARG A 81 0.34 -9.65 -3.01
N TYR A 82 1.30 -9.21 -2.21
CA TYR A 82 2.66 -9.73 -2.22
C TYR A 82 2.67 -11.23 -1.97
N GLU A 83 2.04 -11.69 -0.88
CA GLU A 83 2.01 -13.11 -0.53
C GLU A 83 1.26 -13.93 -1.61
N GLN A 84 0.15 -13.43 -2.13
CA GLN A 84 -0.58 -14.09 -3.22
C GLN A 84 0.27 -14.19 -4.49
N THR A 85 0.95 -13.12 -4.89
CA THR A 85 1.80 -13.11 -6.09
C THR A 85 3.01 -14.02 -5.91
N LYS A 86 3.59 -14.05 -4.71
CA LYS A 86 4.70 -14.94 -4.36
C LYS A 86 4.28 -16.40 -4.47
N ASP A 87 3.12 -16.78 -3.90
CA ASP A 87 2.58 -18.14 -4.00
C ASP A 87 2.36 -18.56 -5.47
N VAL A 88 1.76 -17.70 -6.28
CA VAL A 88 1.55 -17.96 -7.72
C VAL A 88 2.89 -18.11 -8.45
N ARG A 89 3.85 -17.21 -8.21
CA ARG A 89 5.19 -17.27 -8.80
C ARG A 89 5.89 -18.58 -8.48
N ASP A 90 5.92 -18.92 -7.19
CA ASP A 90 6.68 -20.08 -6.70
C ASP A 90 6.02 -21.40 -7.13
N ARG A 91 4.68 -21.48 -7.15
CA ARG A 91 3.93 -22.67 -7.56
C ARG A 91 3.94 -22.92 -9.07
N LEU A 92 3.91 -21.87 -9.87
CA LEU A 92 3.85 -21.98 -11.33
C LEU A 92 5.22 -21.81 -12.00
N GLY A 93 6.28 -21.50 -11.28
CA GLY A 93 7.62 -21.22 -11.82
C GLY A 93 7.66 -20.01 -12.77
N MET A 94 6.75 -19.05 -12.58
CA MET A 94 6.63 -17.89 -13.47
C MET A 94 7.50 -16.73 -12.99
N GLU A 95 8.15 -16.02 -13.90
CA GLU A 95 8.77 -14.74 -13.56
C GLU A 95 7.70 -13.65 -13.52
N ILE A 96 7.48 -13.06 -12.33
CA ILE A 96 6.52 -11.97 -12.11
C ILE A 96 7.26 -10.77 -11.54
N LYS A 97 7.09 -9.61 -12.17
CA LYS A 97 7.56 -8.31 -11.65
C LYS A 97 6.40 -7.44 -11.22
N GLN A 98 6.69 -6.47 -10.39
CA GLN A 98 5.74 -5.46 -9.89
C GLN A 98 5.99 -4.13 -10.63
N MET A 99 5.03 -3.66 -11.41
CA MET A 99 5.08 -2.30 -11.93
C MET A 99 4.61 -1.33 -10.84
N HIS A 100 5.47 -0.41 -10.43
CA HIS A 100 5.09 0.63 -9.47
C HIS A 100 4.16 1.66 -10.12
N VAL A 101 3.01 1.91 -9.52
CA VAL A 101 2.01 2.87 -9.99
C VAL A 101 1.80 3.95 -8.93
N SER A 102 2.46 5.09 -9.12
CA SER A 102 2.28 6.26 -8.24
C SER A 102 0.97 6.98 -8.52
N ALA A 103 0.41 7.59 -7.49
CA ALA A 103 -0.82 8.38 -7.62
C ALA A 103 -0.66 9.60 -8.55
N LEU A 104 0.57 10.12 -8.68
CA LEU A 104 0.91 11.29 -9.50
C LEU A 104 0.01 12.50 -9.19
N VAL A 105 -0.11 12.82 -7.91
CA VAL A 105 -0.76 14.02 -7.39
C VAL A 105 0.27 14.96 -6.77
N ASP A 106 -0.09 16.21 -6.49
CA ASP A 106 0.84 17.23 -5.95
C ASP A 106 1.59 16.77 -4.70
N SER A 107 0.96 15.96 -3.84
CA SER A 107 1.59 15.39 -2.65
C SER A 107 2.45 14.14 -2.91
N THR A 108 2.56 13.68 -4.16
CA THR A 108 3.41 12.52 -4.50
C THR A 108 4.88 12.86 -4.29
N ARG A 109 5.56 12.04 -3.49
CA ARG A 109 7.00 12.23 -3.20
C ARG A 109 7.84 12.00 -4.45
N PRO A 110 8.95 12.74 -4.66
CA PRO A 110 9.85 12.57 -5.81
C PRO A 110 10.30 11.12 -6.00
N THR A 111 10.72 10.45 -4.93
CA THR A 111 11.16 9.05 -4.96
C THR A 111 10.07 8.09 -5.43
N HIS A 112 8.80 8.33 -5.09
CA HIS A 112 7.65 7.55 -5.55
C HIS A 112 7.32 7.84 -7.01
N ALA A 113 7.32 9.13 -7.41
CA ALA A 113 7.09 9.53 -8.79
C ALA A 113 8.14 8.93 -9.73
N ALA A 114 9.42 8.92 -9.32
CA ALA A 114 10.53 8.37 -10.09
C ALA A 114 10.42 6.85 -10.34
N ARG A 115 9.62 6.13 -9.55
CA ARG A 115 9.35 4.69 -9.72
C ARG A 115 8.19 4.40 -10.66
N HIS A 116 7.35 5.41 -10.98
CA HIS A 116 6.12 5.22 -11.76
C HIS A 116 6.39 4.57 -13.13
N GLY A 117 5.66 3.49 -13.43
CA GLY A 117 5.80 2.73 -14.68
C GLY A 117 7.08 1.90 -14.79
N LYS A 118 7.90 1.83 -13.75
CA LYS A 118 9.09 0.96 -13.71
C LYS A 118 8.75 -0.41 -13.09
N LEU A 119 9.47 -1.43 -13.53
CA LEU A 119 9.33 -2.81 -13.06
C LEU A 119 10.37 -3.11 -11.99
N TYR A 120 9.95 -3.77 -10.93
CA TYR A 120 10.75 -4.21 -9.82
C TYR A 120 10.46 -5.66 -9.48
N THR A 121 11.35 -6.35 -8.82
CA THR A 121 11.04 -7.64 -8.21
C THR A 121 10.03 -7.44 -7.06
N LEU A 122 9.42 -8.53 -6.59
CA LEU A 122 8.55 -8.48 -5.43
C LEU A 122 9.31 -7.96 -4.20
N GLU A 123 10.53 -8.44 -4.03
CA GLU A 123 11.42 -8.13 -2.93
C GLU A 123 11.85 -6.64 -2.93
N GLU A 124 12.32 -6.14 -4.07
CA GLU A 124 12.68 -4.71 -4.25
C GLU A 124 11.51 -3.77 -3.98
N GLN A 125 10.30 -4.19 -4.34
CA GLN A 125 9.10 -3.37 -4.12
C GLN A 125 8.69 -3.39 -2.65
N ARG A 126 8.80 -4.54 -1.98
CA ARG A 126 8.54 -4.68 -0.53
C ARG A 126 9.55 -3.89 0.29
N GLU A 127 10.83 -3.99 -0.03
CA GLU A 127 11.91 -3.24 0.63
C GLU A 127 11.70 -1.73 0.51
N PHE A 128 11.32 -1.24 -0.67
CA PHE A 128 11.02 0.18 -0.88
C PHE A 128 9.95 0.69 0.10
N TRP A 129 8.88 -0.06 0.32
CA TRP A 129 7.84 0.35 1.26
C TRP A 129 8.21 0.11 2.72
N ALA A 130 9.06 -0.85 3.01
CA ALA A 130 9.58 -1.08 4.36
C ALA A 130 10.58 0.00 4.81
N THR A 131 11.20 0.72 3.85
CA THR A 131 12.26 1.69 4.12
C THR A 131 11.70 3.06 4.52
N GLY A 132 12.08 3.52 5.71
CA GLY A 132 11.78 4.86 6.21
C GLY A 132 10.27 5.17 6.26
N SER A 133 9.90 6.34 5.73
CA SER A 133 8.50 6.81 5.70
C SER A 133 7.77 6.52 4.38
N SER A 134 8.33 5.67 3.50
CA SER A 134 7.79 5.45 2.15
C SER A 134 6.34 4.97 2.16
N LEU A 135 5.97 4.15 3.15
CA LEU A 135 4.61 3.64 3.30
C LEU A 135 3.62 4.66 3.88
N ILE A 136 4.09 5.60 4.72
CA ILE A 136 3.21 6.48 5.49
C ILE A 136 2.38 7.37 4.56
N ASN A 137 1.05 7.27 4.67
CA ASN A 137 0.08 8.01 3.86
C ASN A 137 0.32 7.86 2.34
N CYS A 138 0.89 6.74 1.91
CA CYS A 138 1.16 6.44 0.51
C CYS A 138 -0.14 6.10 -0.23
N LEU A 139 -0.29 6.65 -1.44
CA LEU A 139 -1.42 6.35 -2.34
C LEU A 139 -0.98 5.55 -3.58
N CYS A 140 0.27 5.08 -3.59
CA CYS A 140 0.80 4.27 -4.68
C CYS A 140 0.30 2.83 -4.57
N SER A 141 0.28 2.14 -5.68
CA SER A 141 -0.06 0.72 -5.80
C SER A 141 0.94 0.01 -6.71
N THR A 142 0.74 -1.28 -6.94
CA THR A 142 1.46 -2.05 -7.94
C THR A 142 0.52 -2.76 -8.90
N VAL A 143 1.05 -3.15 -10.03
CA VAL A 143 0.42 -4.06 -10.99
C VAL A 143 1.40 -5.19 -11.28
N GLU A 144 0.94 -6.43 -11.16
CA GLU A 144 1.69 -7.62 -11.50
C GLU A 144 1.91 -7.68 -13.01
N VAL A 145 3.14 -7.93 -13.42
CA VAL A 145 3.55 -8.07 -14.81
C VAL A 145 4.26 -9.41 -14.99
N VAL A 146 3.62 -10.31 -15.70
CA VAL A 146 4.21 -11.60 -16.08
C VAL A 146 5.28 -11.35 -17.13
N MET A 147 6.44 -11.98 -16.93
CA MET A 147 7.56 -11.96 -17.88
C MET A 147 7.58 -13.27 -18.66
N ILE A 148 7.69 -13.19 -19.98
CA ILE A 148 7.89 -14.36 -20.89
C ILE A 148 9.15 -14.09 -21.70
N ASP A 149 10.11 -14.99 -21.63
CA ASP A 149 11.42 -14.85 -22.29
C ASP A 149 12.10 -13.50 -21.97
N GLY A 150 12.03 -13.10 -20.70
CA GLY A 150 12.60 -11.82 -20.22
C GLY A 150 11.84 -10.56 -20.68
N LYS A 151 10.70 -10.70 -21.35
CA LYS A 151 9.90 -9.57 -21.86
C LYS A 151 8.56 -9.45 -21.10
N PRO A 152 8.14 -8.22 -20.76
CA PRO A 152 6.87 -8.04 -20.10
C PRO A 152 5.69 -8.27 -21.07
N THR A 153 4.69 -9.01 -20.62
CA THR A 153 3.47 -9.29 -21.40
C THR A 153 2.59 -8.05 -21.59
N GLN A 154 2.72 -7.05 -20.72
CA GLN A 154 1.86 -5.85 -20.68
C GLN A 154 2.58 -4.58 -21.18
N GLN A 155 3.33 -4.68 -22.26
CA GLN A 155 4.16 -3.58 -22.79
C GLN A 155 3.39 -2.27 -22.98
N LYS A 156 2.22 -2.32 -23.64
CA LYS A 156 1.39 -1.14 -23.89
C LYS A 156 0.94 -0.43 -22.59
N LEU A 157 0.65 -1.20 -21.54
CA LEU A 157 0.31 -0.64 -20.23
C LEU A 157 1.51 0.07 -19.62
N ILE A 158 2.68 -0.56 -19.65
CA ILE A 158 3.92 0.01 -19.12
C ILE A 158 4.27 1.33 -19.83
N GLU A 159 4.22 1.35 -21.16
CA GLU A 159 4.48 2.54 -21.96
C GLU A 159 3.51 3.68 -21.61
N ARG A 160 2.23 3.36 -21.48
CA ARG A 160 1.21 4.33 -21.06
C ARG A 160 1.51 4.92 -19.68
N GLN A 161 1.92 4.08 -18.72
CA GLN A 161 2.26 4.58 -17.39
C GLN A 161 3.54 5.43 -17.41
N ARG A 162 4.56 5.04 -18.17
CA ARG A 162 5.77 5.85 -18.33
C ARG A 162 5.48 7.23 -18.91
N LYS A 163 4.67 7.31 -19.96
CA LYS A 163 4.22 8.61 -20.52
C LYS A 163 3.49 9.46 -19.50
N ARG A 164 2.64 8.87 -18.65
CA ARG A 164 1.99 9.60 -17.55
C ARG A 164 3.01 10.15 -16.55
N GLY A 165 4.04 9.38 -16.21
CA GLY A 165 5.13 9.84 -15.37
C GLY A 165 5.91 11.01 -15.99
N GLU A 166 6.22 10.95 -17.28
CA GLU A 166 6.87 12.03 -18.02
C GLU A 166 6.03 13.31 -18.01
N MET A 167 4.73 13.19 -18.27
CA MET A 167 3.80 14.33 -18.19
C MET A 167 3.74 14.94 -16.78
N PHE A 168 3.74 14.11 -15.75
CA PHE A 168 3.77 14.57 -14.36
C PHE A 168 5.06 15.37 -14.08
N PHE A 169 6.23 14.88 -14.49
CA PHE A 169 7.48 15.60 -14.33
C PHE A 169 7.62 16.86 -15.20
N ALA A 170 6.90 16.92 -16.32
CA ALA A 170 6.82 18.15 -17.11
C ALA A 170 6.02 19.25 -16.40
N MET A 171 4.97 18.84 -15.65
CA MET A 171 4.15 19.76 -14.85
C MET A 171 4.79 20.08 -13.47
N HIS A 172 5.64 19.20 -12.97
CA HIS A 172 6.28 19.28 -11.65
C HIS A 172 7.80 19.09 -11.75
N PRO A 173 8.52 20.01 -12.40
CA PRO A 173 9.98 19.89 -12.62
C PRO A 173 10.76 19.82 -11.29
N GLU A 174 10.26 20.41 -10.22
CA GLU A 174 10.83 20.38 -8.87
C GLU A 174 10.86 18.97 -8.24
N LYS A 175 10.14 18.00 -8.82
CA LYS A 175 10.06 16.61 -8.34
C LYS A 175 10.91 15.62 -9.12
N ARG A 176 11.70 16.12 -10.07
CA ARG A 176 12.52 15.27 -10.94
C ARG A 176 13.80 14.76 -10.30
#